data_21484db1537064c240b157051d7a1d72
#
_entry.id   21484db1537064c240b157051d7a1d72
#
_cell.length_a   1.000
_cell.length_b   1.000
_cell.length_c   1.000
_cell.angle_alpha   90.00
_cell.angle_beta   90.00
_cell.angle_gamma   90.00
#
_symmetry.space_group_name_H-M   'P 1'
#
loop_
_entity.id
_entity.type
_entity.pdbx_description
1 polymer ?
#
loop_
_entity_poly.entity_id
_entity_poly.type
_entity_poly.pdbx_seq_one_letter_code
_entity_poly.pdbx_strand_id
1 'polypeptide(L)'
;MKTLILVRHGKSSWEYNVGDKDRPLLERGIRDGDLVSSKLREQHVKIDAVYSSPANRALHTCMIFLRKLDYMFNQFQITNDLYDFSGDDVFRFIKSIDNTLDTVMIFGHNHAFTHIANSLGNTYIENVPTTGLVQLTFDVLAWSSVDKGITKQTIFPKHLKA
;
A
#
# COMPACT_ATOMS: atom_id res chain seq x y z
N MET A 1 6.48 -18.63 -1.63
CA MET A 1 6.70 -17.28 -2.17
C MET A 1 5.87 -16.27 -1.40
N LYS A 2 6.43 -15.12 -1.09
CA LYS A 2 5.71 -14.03 -0.43
C LYS A 2 5.51 -12.88 -1.40
N THR A 3 4.33 -12.25 -1.34
CA THR A 3 3.98 -11.10 -2.17
C THR A 3 3.55 -9.95 -1.28
N LEU A 4 4.18 -8.79 -1.47
CA LEU A 4 3.83 -7.56 -0.77
C LEU A 4 3.28 -6.57 -1.79
N ILE A 5 2.06 -6.08 -1.53
CA ILE A 5 1.47 -5.01 -2.32
C ILE A 5 1.43 -3.78 -1.43
N LEU A 6 2.19 -2.75 -1.77
CA LEU A 6 2.15 -1.50 -1.04
C LEU A 6 1.44 -0.42 -1.85
N VAL A 7 0.57 0.32 -1.19
CA VAL A 7 -0.21 1.39 -1.80
C VAL A 7 -0.05 2.65 -0.96
N ARG A 8 0.52 3.69 -1.57
CA ARG A 8 0.58 4.99 -0.92
C ARG A 8 -0.81 5.61 -0.91
N HIS A 9 -1.18 6.28 0.18
CA HIS A 9 -2.46 6.97 0.29
C HIS A 9 -2.71 7.92 -0.89
N GLY A 10 -3.98 8.20 -1.18
CA GLY A 10 -4.38 9.11 -2.24
C GLY A 10 -4.09 10.58 -1.91
N LYS A 11 -4.26 11.44 -2.92
CA LYS A 11 -4.07 12.89 -2.77
C LYS A 11 -4.97 13.43 -1.67
N SER A 12 -4.39 14.13 -0.71
CA SER A 12 -5.08 14.61 0.49
C SER A 12 -5.15 16.13 0.55
N SER A 13 -6.10 16.62 1.34
CA SER A 13 -6.36 18.06 1.49
C SER A 13 -5.52 18.67 2.60
N TRP A 14 -5.12 19.93 2.39
CA TRP A 14 -4.51 20.79 3.41
C TRP A 14 -5.47 21.91 3.85
N GLU A 15 -6.71 21.90 3.36
CA GLU A 15 -7.68 22.98 3.62
C GLU A 15 -8.16 23.06 5.07
N TYR A 16 -8.23 21.90 5.73
CA TYR A 16 -8.87 21.80 7.05
C TYR A 16 -7.88 22.07 8.16
N ASN A 17 -8.33 22.77 9.20
CA ASN A 17 -7.52 22.98 10.40
C ASN A 17 -7.64 21.76 11.33
N VAL A 18 -6.96 20.69 10.94
CA VAL A 18 -6.97 19.41 11.66
C VAL A 18 -5.55 18.88 11.78
N GLY A 19 -5.35 17.95 12.70
CA GLY A 19 -4.07 17.26 12.83
C GLY A 19 -3.77 16.40 11.60
N ASP A 20 -2.52 16.03 11.43
CA ASP A 20 -2.06 15.28 10.24
C ASP A 20 -2.88 14.01 10.00
N LYS A 21 -3.19 13.28 11.07
CA LYS A 21 -3.94 12.01 10.96
C LYS A 21 -5.38 12.19 10.48
N ASP A 22 -5.94 13.37 10.64
CA ASP A 22 -7.35 13.63 10.31
C ASP A 22 -7.53 14.26 8.92
N ARG A 23 -6.46 14.53 8.21
CA ARG A 23 -6.54 15.14 6.88
C ARG A 23 -7.28 14.20 5.92
N PRO A 24 -8.33 14.68 5.23
CA PRO A 24 -9.12 13.86 4.32
C PRO A 24 -8.51 13.80 2.92
N LEU A 25 -8.99 12.87 2.10
CA LEU A 25 -8.67 12.83 0.68
C LEU A 25 -9.33 13.99 -0.06
N LEU A 26 -8.64 14.48 -1.10
CA LEU A 26 -9.28 15.29 -2.13
C LEU A 26 -10.10 14.40 -3.06
N GLU A 27 -11.01 14.98 -3.82
CA GLU A 27 -11.79 14.26 -4.82
C GLU A 27 -10.88 13.50 -5.79
N ARG A 28 -9.76 14.09 -6.21
CA ARG A 28 -8.76 13.42 -7.05
C ARG A 28 -8.25 12.14 -6.39
N GLY A 29 -8.02 12.17 -5.08
CA GLY A 29 -7.56 10.98 -4.35
C GLY A 29 -8.60 9.86 -4.39
N ILE A 30 -9.88 10.20 -4.29
CA ILE A 30 -10.97 9.24 -4.39
C ILE A 30 -11.03 8.62 -5.79
N ARG A 31 -10.95 9.46 -6.82
CA ARG A 31 -10.98 8.99 -8.21
C ARG A 31 -9.78 8.12 -8.57
N ASP A 32 -8.59 8.51 -8.13
CA ASP A 32 -7.38 7.72 -8.35
C ASP A 32 -7.47 6.37 -7.64
N GLY A 33 -8.05 6.34 -6.44
CA GLY A 33 -8.30 5.11 -5.72
C GLY A 33 -9.19 4.16 -6.50
N ASP A 34 -10.24 4.67 -7.10
CA ASP A 34 -11.13 3.88 -7.94
C ASP A 34 -10.40 3.32 -9.18
N LEU A 35 -9.60 4.16 -9.84
CA LEU A 35 -8.85 3.75 -11.04
C LEU A 35 -7.86 2.61 -10.73
N VAL A 36 -7.02 2.81 -9.72
CA VAL A 36 -5.95 1.84 -9.41
C VAL A 36 -6.55 0.55 -8.86
N SER A 37 -7.54 0.64 -7.98
CA SER A 37 -8.19 -0.56 -7.43
C SER A 37 -8.93 -1.35 -8.51
N SER A 38 -9.54 -0.67 -9.49
CA SER A 38 -10.19 -1.32 -10.63
C SER A 38 -9.18 -2.11 -11.47
N LYS A 39 -8.00 -1.54 -11.68
CA LYS A 39 -6.94 -2.21 -12.43
C LYS A 39 -6.43 -3.44 -11.68
N LEU A 40 -6.27 -3.34 -10.38
CA LEU A 40 -5.86 -4.49 -9.56
C LEU A 40 -6.93 -5.58 -9.59
N ARG A 41 -8.20 -5.22 -9.51
CA ARG A 41 -9.31 -6.17 -9.56
C ARG A 41 -9.29 -7.03 -10.83
N GLU A 42 -8.94 -6.44 -11.96
CA GLU A 42 -8.86 -7.16 -13.23
C GLU A 42 -7.88 -8.35 -13.19
N GLN A 43 -6.89 -8.29 -12.30
CA GLN A 43 -5.85 -9.31 -12.21
C GLN A 43 -6.23 -10.48 -11.32
N HIS A 44 -7.33 -10.40 -10.60
CA HIS A 44 -7.83 -11.45 -9.71
C HIS A 44 -6.79 -11.96 -8.70
N VAL A 45 -5.98 -11.05 -8.14
CA VAL A 45 -4.97 -11.39 -7.13
C VAL A 45 -5.70 -11.78 -5.85
N LYS A 46 -5.35 -12.96 -5.30
CA LYS A 46 -5.85 -13.37 -3.99
C LYS A 46 -5.03 -12.67 -2.91
N ILE A 47 -5.68 -11.90 -2.05
CA ILE A 47 -5.04 -11.16 -0.97
C ILE A 47 -5.41 -11.83 0.35
N ASP A 48 -4.40 -12.24 1.13
CA ASP A 48 -4.61 -12.96 2.38
C ASP A 48 -4.83 -12.05 3.57
N ALA A 49 -4.24 -10.86 3.56
CA ALA A 49 -4.41 -9.90 4.64
C ALA A 49 -4.20 -8.47 4.15
N VAL A 50 -4.85 -7.53 4.81
CA VAL A 50 -4.76 -6.09 4.51
C VAL A 50 -4.51 -5.32 5.80
N TYR A 51 -3.54 -4.41 5.77
CA TYR A 51 -3.19 -3.54 6.89
C TYR A 51 -3.12 -2.09 6.43
N SER A 52 -3.52 -1.16 7.29
CA SER A 52 -3.48 0.26 6.98
C SER A 52 -2.93 1.08 8.14
N SER A 53 -2.24 2.17 7.78
CA SER A 53 -1.94 3.26 8.71
C SER A 53 -3.25 3.81 9.30
N PRO A 54 -3.23 4.32 10.54
CA PRO A 54 -4.41 4.94 11.14
C PRO A 54 -4.76 6.31 10.59
N ALA A 55 -3.91 6.91 9.75
CA ALA A 55 -4.21 8.21 9.15
C ALA A 55 -5.43 8.13 8.24
N ASN A 56 -6.32 9.11 8.34
CA ASN A 56 -7.58 9.13 7.61
C ASN A 56 -7.39 8.95 6.10
N ARG A 57 -6.41 9.64 5.50
CA ARG A 57 -6.13 9.51 4.06
C ARG A 57 -5.72 8.11 3.64
N ALA A 58 -5.00 7.39 4.49
CA ALA A 58 -4.62 6.00 4.22
C ALA A 58 -5.80 5.05 4.42
N LEU A 59 -6.56 5.22 5.49
CA LEU A 59 -7.76 4.44 5.76
C LEU A 59 -8.78 4.57 4.64
N HIS A 60 -9.06 5.79 4.19
CA HIS A 60 -10.02 6.01 3.11
C HIS A 60 -9.56 5.35 1.81
N THR A 61 -8.28 5.50 1.46
CA THR A 61 -7.72 4.82 0.29
C THR A 61 -7.90 3.31 0.42
N CYS A 62 -7.57 2.75 1.59
CA CYS A 62 -7.75 1.33 1.87
C CYS A 62 -9.21 0.90 1.66
N MET A 63 -10.16 1.64 2.21
CA MET A 63 -11.58 1.31 2.10
C MET A 63 -12.07 1.33 0.65
N ILE A 64 -11.58 2.25 -0.18
CA ILE A 64 -11.90 2.28 -1.60
C ILE A 64 -11.45 0.97 -2.27
N PHE A 65 -10.23 0.54 -1.98
CA PHE A 65 -9.70 -0.73 -2.50
C PHE A 65 -10.51 -1.93 -2.01
N LEU A 66 -10.85 -1.97 -0.72
CA LEU A 66 -11.60 -3.10 -0.15
C LEU A 66 -12.99 -3.24 -0.80
N ARG A 67 -13.68 -2.13 -1.04
CA ARG A 67 -14.98 -2.16 -1.74
C ARG A 67 -14.82 -2.70 -3.16
N LYS A 68 -13.81 -2.24 -3.88
CA LYS A 68 -13.58 -2.66 -5.27
C LYS A 68 -13.23 -4.14 -5.35
N LEU A 69 -12.46 -4.65 -4.40
CA LEU A 69 -11.98 -6.03 -4.39
C LEU A 69 -12.95 -6.98 -3.69
N ASP A 70 -14.07 -6.49 -3.18
CA ASP A 70 -15.03 -7.25 -2.38
C ASP A 70 -14.38 -7.92 -1.16
N TYR A 71 -13.39 -7.25 -0.58
CA TYR A 71 -12.73 -7.71 0.64
C TYR A 71 -13.55 -7.26 1.86
N MET A 72 -13.73 -8.14 2.84
CA MET A 72 -14.58 -7.84 3.99
C MET A 72 -13.93 -6.82 4.91
N PHE A 73 -14.65 -5.73 5.23
CA PHE A 73 -14.14 -4.64 6.07
C PHE A 73 -13.74 -5.09 7.48
N ASN A 74 -14.37 -6.13 8.01
CA ASN A 74 -14.04 -6.64 9.34
C ASN A 74 -12.77 -7.50 9.36
N GLN A 75 -12.10 -7.67 8.21
CA GLN A 75 -10.91 -8.50 8.10
C GLN A 75 -9.63 -7.71 7.88
N PHE A 76 -9.70 -6.39 7.71
CA PHE A 76 -8.48 -5.59 7.65
C PHE A 76 -8.12 -5.06 9.03
N GLN A 77 -6.84 -4.75 9.22
CA GLN A 77 -6.33 -4.27 10.49
C GLN A 77 -5.65 -2.91 10.35
N ILE A 78 -5.78 -2.09 11.38
CA ILE A 78 -5.10 -0.80 11.48
C ILE A 78 -3.89 -0.99 12.37
N THR A 79 -2.72 -0.48 11.93
CA THR A 79 -1.50 -0.56 12.72
C THR A 79 -0.71 0.75 12.65
N ASN A 80 -0.24 1.20 13.81
CA ASN A 80 0.62 2.38 13.90
C ASN A 80 1.97 2.19 13.21
N ASP A 81 2.40 0.95 13.00
CA ASP A 81 3.65 0.65 12.31
C ASP A 81 3.67 1.20 10.88
N LEU A 82 2.50 1.36 10.27
CA LEU A 82 2.38 1.90 8.92
C LEU A 82 2.23 3.43 8.91
N TYR A 83 2.09 4.07 10.06
CA TYR A 83 2.19 5.52 10.18
C TYR A 83 3.67 5.88 10.36
N ASP A 84 4.42 5.70 9.29
CA ASP A 84 5.86 5.81 9.25
C ASP A 84 6.26 6.51 7.96
N PHE A 85 7.17 7.45 8.05
CA PHE A 85 7.61 8.26 6.91
C PHE A 85 9.04 7.95 6.49
N SER A 86 9.83 7.29 7.36
CA SER A 86 11.22 6.93 7.06
C SER A 86 11.36 5.51 6.50
N GLY A 87 10.53 4.58 6.94
CA GLY A 87 10.54 3.20 6.49
C GLY A 87 10.99 2.18 7.52
N ASP A 88 11.60 2.61 8.64
CA ASP A 88 12.14 1.69 9.63
C ASP A 88 11.05 0.83 10.28
N ASP A 89 9.93 1.45 10.65
CA ASP A 89 8.81 0.73 11.26
C ASP A 89 8.11 -0.17 10.23
N VAL A 90 7.97 0.30 9.00
CA VAL A 90 7.40 -0.51 7.91
C VAL A 90 8.27 -1.75 7.69
N PHE A 91 9.59 -1.59 7.67
CA PHE A 91 10.53 -2.70 7.49
C PHE A 91 10.36 -3.76 8.58
N ARG A 92 10.32 -3.33 9.83
CA ARG A 92 10.11 -4.25 10.97
C ARG A 92 8.76 -4.93 10.88
N PHE A 93 7.72 -4.19 10.49
CA PHE A 93 6.38 -4.74 10.32
C PHE A 93 6.37 -5.86 9.28
N ILE A 94 6.96 -5.62 8.10
CA ILE A 94 7.02 -6.60 7.02
C ILE A 94 7.65 -7.90 7.51
N LYS A 95 8.76 -7.79 8.24
CA LYS A 95 9.47 -8.97 8.76
C LYS A 95 8.72 -9.70 9.87
N SER A 96 7.74 -9.07 10.47
CA SER A 96 6.93 -9.65 11.55
C SER A 96 5.61 -10.27 11.09
N ILE A 97 5.28 -10.17 9.81
CA ILE A 97 4.02 -10.71 9.27
C ILE A 97 3.99 -12.23 9.49
N ASP A 98 2.79 -12.73 9.83
CA ASP A 98 2.57 -14.16 10.03
C ASP A 98 2.88 -14.94 8.74
N ASN A 99 3.66 -16.01 8.87
CA ASN A 99 4.11 -16.79 7.71
C ASN A 99 2.99 -17.61 7.05
N THR A 100 1.82 -17.74 7.67
CA THR A 100 0.66 -18.35 7.03
C THR A 100 0.06 -17.45 5.95
N LEU A 101 0.43 -16.16 5.94
CA LEU A 101 -0.04 -15.18 4.96
C LEU A 101 0.97 -15.06 3.84
N ASP A 102 0.56 -15.33 2.61
CA ASP A 102 1.45 -15.30 1.45
C ASP A 102 1.37 -13.99 0.67
N THR A 103 0.19 -13.39 0.55
CA THR A 103 0.01 -12.12 -0.14
C THR A 103 -0.63 -11.11 0.80
N VAL A 104 0.10 -10.04 1.09
CA VAL A 104 -0.30 -9.00 2.05
C VAL A 104 -0.29 -7.64 1.36
N MET A 105 -1.38 -6.88 1.54
CA MET A 105 -1.49 -5.51 1.03
C MET A 105 -1.42 -4.52 2.20
N ILE A 106 -0.59 -3.49 2.04
CA ILE A 106 -0.40 -2.46 3.07
C ILE A 106 -0.64 -1.07 2.49
N PHE A 107 -1.24 -0.19 3.30
CA PHE A 107 -1.53 1.20 2.95
C PHE A 107 -0.79 2.13 3.91
N GLY A 108 -0.04 3.06 3.37
CA GLY A 108 0.78 3.96 4.17
C GLY A 108 1.27 5.18 3.42
N HIS A 109 2.48 5.59 3.72
CA HIS A 109 2.98 6.93 3.43
C HIS A 109 4.34 6.94 2.73
N ASN A 110 4.69 8.07 2.17
CA ASN A 110 6.01 8.38 1.68
C ASN A 110 6.75 9.28 2.68
N HIS A 111 8.08 9.24 2.72
CA HIS A 111 8.98 8.52 1.80
C HIS A 111 9.18 7.04 2.13
N ALA A 112 8.56 6.53 3.18
CA ALA A 112 8.73 5.14 3.62
C ALA A 112 8.51 4.16 2.46
N PHE A 113 7.41 4.30 1.72
CA PHE A 113 7.07 3.34 0.67
C PHE A 113 8.01 3.40 -0.54
N THR A 114 8.50 4.58 -0.91
CA THR A 114 9.53 4.67 -1.95
C THR A 114 10.82 3.99 -1.49
N HIS A 115 11.21 4.20 -0.23
CA HIS A 115 12.39 3.57 0.33
C HIS A 115 12.27 2.04 0.34
N ILE A 116 11.13 1.52 0.80
CA ILE A 116 10.85 0.07 0.82
C ILE A 116 10.87 -0.51 -0.59
N ALA A 117 10.18 0.14 -1.54
CA ALA A 117 10.13 -0.34 -2.92
C ALA A 117 11.52 -0.45 -3.55
N ASN A 118 12.39 0.51 -3.29
CA ASN A 118 13.74 0.50 -3.84
C ASN A 118 14.68 -0.44 -3.09
N SER A 119 14.48 -0.60 -1.77
CA SER A 119 15.33 -1.50 -0.97
C SER A 119 15.02 -2.97 -1.25
N LEU A 120 13.76 -3.31 -1.48
CA LEU A 120 13.31 -4.70 -1.61
C LEU A 120 13.01 -5.13 -3.03
N GLY A 121 12.79 -4.19 -3.95
CA GLY A 121 12.54 -4.49 -5.36
C GLY A 121 13.81 -4.43 -6.20
N ASN A 122 13.65 -4.74 -7.48
CA ASN A 122 14.75 -4.73 -8.45
C ASN A 122 14.54 -3.71 -9.58
N THR A 123 13.56 -2.84 -9.46
CA THR A 123 13.32 -1.74 -10.41
C THR A 123 13.37 -0.42 -9.63
N TYR A 124 14.22 0.50 -10.06
CA TYR A 124 14.31 1.80 -9.40
C TYR A 124 13.04 2.63 -9.62
N ILE A 125 12.52 3.19 -8.55
CA ILE A 125 11.36 4.08 -8.56
C ILE A 125 11.79 5.38 -7.89
N GLU A 126 11.78 6.48 -8.64
CA GLU A 126 12.18 7.78 -8.09
C GLU A 126 11.25 8.22 -6.96
N ASN A 127 9.95 8.05 -7.17
CA ASN A 127 8.95 8.40 -6.18
C ASN A 127 7.66 7.61 -6.42
N VAL A 128 7.19 6.89 -5.41
CA VAL A 128 5.87 6.28 -5.46
C VAL A 128 4.84 7.40 -5.34
N PRO A 129 4.02 7.66 -6.37
CA PRO A 129 3.06 8.77 -6.32
C PRO A 129 1.90 8.45 -5.38
N THR A 130 1.09 9.47 -5.07
CA THR A 130 -0.16 9.23 -4.33
C THR A 130 -1.01 8.21 -5.08
N THR A 131 -1.64 7.30 -4.35
CA THR A 131 -2.38 6.13 -4.85
C THR A 131 -1.51 5.16 -5.68
N GLY A 132 -0.20 5.39 -5.73
CA GLY A 132 0.70 4.47 -6.42
C GLY A 132 0.77 3.12 -5.74
N LEU A 133 0.68 2.06 -6.54
CA LEU A 133 0.76 0.68 -6.09
C LEU A 133 2.04 0.06 -6.60
N VAL A 134 2.76 -0.64 -5.73
CA VAL A 134 3.95 -1.42 -6.09
C VAL A 134 3.76 -2.84 -5.56
N GLN A 135 3.93 -3.82 -6.41
CA GLN A 135 3.86 -5.22 -6.03
C GLN A 135 5.23 -5.85 -6.10
N LEU A 136 5.68 -6.41 -4.97
CA LEU A 136 6.97 -7.05 -4.82
C LEU A 136 6.77 -8.53 -4.53
N THR A 137 7.62 -9.38 -5.12
CA THR A 137 7.60 -10.82 -4.86
C THR A 137 8.97 -11.27 -4.32
N PHE A 138 8.91 -12.24 -3.40
CA PHE A 138 10.08 -12.76 -2.71
C PHE A 138 10.06 -14.28 -2.72
N ASP A 139 11.13 -14.89 -3.16
CA ASP A 139 11.26 -16.36 -3.16
C ASP A 139 11.75 -16.82 -1.78
N VAL A 140 10.88 -16.68 -0.78
CA VAL A 140 11.16 -17.05 0.61
C VAL A 140 9.93 -17.71 1.21
N LEU A 141 10.13 -18.52 2.28
CA LEU A 141 9.05 -19.16 3.02
C LEU A 141 8.60 -18.36 4.23
N ALA A 142 9.44 -17.43 4.70
CA ALA A 142 9.16 -16.64 5.90
C ALA A 142 9.33 -15.16 5.61
N TRP A 143 8.45 -14.33 6.16
CA TRP A 143 8.55 -12.88 6.04
C TRP A 143 9.82 -12.33 6.68
N SER A 144 10.30 -12.98 7.75
CA SER A 144 11.56 -12.58 8.40
C SER A 144 12.77 -12.72 7.48
N SER A 145 12.67 -13.53 6.44
CA SER A 145 13.76 -13.74 5.46
C SER A 145 13.66 -12.80 4.26
N VAL A 146 12.65 -11.92 4.21
CA VAL A 146 12.49 -10.99 3.11
C VAL A 146 13.68 -10.05 3.02
N ASP A 147 14.25 -9.98 1.82
CA ASP A 147 15.36 -9.10 1.49
C ASP A 147 15.14 -8.66 0.04
N LYS A 148 16.12 -8.76 -0.83
CA LYS A 148 15.94 -8.32 -2.22
C LYS A 148 15.05 -9.29 -2.99
N GLY A 149 13.99 -8.74 -3.58
CA GLY A 149 13.03 -9.47 -4.39
C GLY A 149 12.88 -8.86 -5.78
N ILE A 150 11.73 -9.10 -6.38
CA ILE A 150 11.41 -8.66 -7.74
C ILE A 150 10.27 -7.66 -7.70
N THR A 151 10.41 -6.55 -8.40
CA THR A 151 9.32 -5.62 -8.64
C THR A 151 8.44 -6.22 -9.74
N LYS A 152 7.34 -6.85 -9.32
CA LYS A 152 6.43 -7.55 -10.22
C LYS A 152 5.69 -6.58 -11.13
N GLN A 153 5.20 -5.48 -10.56
CA GLN A 153 4.50 -4.43 -11.30
C GLN A 153 4.38 -3.16 -10.47
N THR A 154 4.13 -2.07 -11.19
CA THR A 154 3.66 -0.82 -10.61
C THR A 154 2.35 -0.43 -11.30
N ILE A 155 1.42 0.12 -10.52
CA ILE A 155 0.18 0.68 -11.06
C ILE A 155 0.07 2.10 -10.53
N PHE A 156 0.38 3.07 -11.38
CA PHE A 156 0.35 4.49 -11.03
C PHE A 156 -0.80 5.19 -11.74
N PRO A 157 -1.53 6.09 -11.04
CA PRO A 157 -2.71 6.71 -11.63
C PRO A 157 -2.47 7.37 -12.99
N LYS A 158 -1.34 8.05 -13.15
CA LYS A 158 -1.03 8.77 -14.40
C LYS A 158 -0.95 7.84 -15.63
N HIS A 159 -0.66 6.58 -15.43
CA HIS A 159 -0.56 5.62 -16.53
C HIS A 159 -1.92 5.03 -16.92
N LEU A 160 -2.97 5.29 -16.13
CA LEU A 160 -4.33 4.81 -16.35
C LEU A 160 -5.25 5.90 -16.91
N LYS A 161 -4.80 7.14 -16.93
CA LYS A 161 -5.59 8.27 -17.42
C LYS A 161 -5.35 8.45 -18.92
N ALA A 162 -6.43 8.66 -19.65
CA ALA A 162 -6.37 8.89 -21.08
C ALA A 162 -5.78 10.26 -21.40
#